data_177574a06a796424a344a1d04666a720
#
_entry.id   177574a06a796424a344a1d04666a720
#
_cell.length_a   1.000
_cell.length_b   1.000
_cell.length_c   1.000
_cell.angle_alpha   90.00
_cell.angle_beta   90.00
_cell.angle_gamma   90.00
#
_symmetry.space_group_name_H-M   'P 1'
#
loop_
_entity.id
_entity.type
_entity.pdbx_description
1 polymer ?
#
loop_
_entity_poly.entity_id
_entity_poly.type
_entity_poly.pdbx_seq_one_letter_code
_entity_poly.pdbx_strand_id
1 'polypeptide(L)'
;MHQLNFFSIRRHRICKIHTDVCANSSQIKATSITKKVFFSQLESLTNLELKELSLLREFIKNIENACIAYSGGVDSSLVATIAQEQLGSKAFAVTGVSPSLAPYLLKQARLQASWIGIRHEECQTNEINEPNYYKNPENRCFACKKELHAHLKQISKRYDDAQVVDGVNHDDLQDFRPGINASTQAGVISPLAELKINKQSIRSISKSLGLPWWDKPSQPCLASRIPFGEEISSKRLKQIGQAEEWIVNQGFQKVRVRSQGLSARIELPSNEIDSFIKNVERDKIVKYFFSIGFNSISLDLEGLISGKLNRAIKN
;
A
#
# COMPACT_ATOMS: atom_id res chain seq x y z
N MET A 1 21.34 16.19 10.44
CA MET A 1 21.91 15.07 9.65
C MET A 1 21.60 13.77 10.36
N HIS A 2 20.42 13.21 10.15
CA HIS A 2 20.14 11.81 10.42
C HIS A 2 19.36 11.29 9.22
N GLN A 3 20.13 10.85 8.21
CA GLN A 3 19.59 9.94 7.21
C GLN A 3 19.22 8.65 7.96
N LEU A 4 17.95 8.34 8.00
CA LEU A 4 17.46 7.05 8.46
C LEU A 4 18.02 5.96 7.54
N ASN A 5 19.11 5.35 7.98
CA ASN A 5 19.65 4.11 7.45
C ASN A 5 18.70 2.96 7.80
N PHE A 6 17.53 2.88 7.15
CA PHE A 6 16.64 1.73 7.22
C PHE A 6 17.23 0.45 6.60
N PHE A 7 18.40 0.54 5.96
CA PHE A 7 19.03 -0.56 5.26
C PHE A 7 20.25 -1.18 5.94
N SER A 8 20.62 -0.73 7.15
CA SER A 8 21.81 -1.28 7.86
C SER A 8 21.49 -2.42 8.81
N ILE A 9 20.29 -2.96 8.87
CA ILE A 9 20.00 -4.14 9.68
C ILE A 9 20.20 -5.40 8.85
N ARG A 10 21.46 -5.83 8.86
CA ARG A 10 21.96 -7.20 8.73
C ARG A 10 21.28 -8.11 7.67
N ARG A 11 21.88 -8.14 6.50
CA ARG A 11 21.83 -9.24 5.51
C ARG A 11 22.22 -10.62 6.06
N HIS A 12 22.34 -10.84 7.35
CA HIS A 12 23.01 -12.01 7.91
C HIS A 12 22.12 -13.08 8.53
N ARG A 13 20.78 -13.04 8.37
CA ARG A 13 19.93 -14.11 8.95
C ARG A 13 18.73 -14.55 8.10
N ILE A 14 18.82 -14.51 6.80
CA ILE A 14 17.78 -15.09 5.96
C ILE A 14 18.46 -15.96 4.90
N CYS A 15 18.71 -17.17 5.17
CA CYS A 15 18.73 -18.34 4.29
C CYS A 15 19.42 -19.51 4.96
N LYS A 16 18.70 -20.41 5.63
CA LYS A 16 19.17 -21.78 5.78
C LYS A 16 18.92 -22.48 4.45
N ILE A 17 19.96 -22.60 3.65
CA ILE A 17 19.97 -23.42 2.45
C ILE A 17 20.20 -24.85 2.93
N HIS A 18 19.20 -25.74 2.84
CA HIS A 18 19.45 -27.18 2.82
C HIS A 18 19.95 -27.53 1.43
N THR A 19 21.24 -27.70 1.30
CA THR A 19 21.87 -28.34 0.15
C THR A 19 22.12 -29.80 0.49
N ASP A 20 21.26 -30.70 0.06
CA ASP A 20 21.62 -32.07 -0.08
C ASP A 20 22.36 -32.22 -1.42
N VAL A 21 23.69 -32.36 -1.32
CA VAL A 21 24.55 -32.65 -2.46
C VAL A 21 24.72 -34.16 -2.49
N CYS A 22 24.04 -34.85 -3.39
CA CYS A 22 24.49 -36.15 -3.90
C CYS A 22 25.19 -35.92 -5.25
N ALA A 23 26.49 -36.12 -5.25
CA ALA A 23 27.29 -36.16 -6.45
C ALA A 23 27.03 -37.46 -7.23
N ASN A 24 26.57 -37.36 -8.47
CA ASN A 24 26.98 -38.26 -9.55
C ASN A 24 26.86 -37.56 -10.90
N SER A 25 27.96 -37.62 -11.61
CA SER A 25 28.23 -37.04 -12.91
C SER A 25 27.44 -37.71 -14.02
N SER A 26 26.70 -36.96 -14.79
CA SER A 26 26.60 -36.94 -16.27
C SER A 26 25.22 -36.42 -16.70
N GLN A 27 25.25 -35.42 -17.61
CA GLN A 27 24.11 -34.81 -18.30
C GLN A 27 23.19 -33.93 -17.46
N ILE A 28 23.61 -32.68 -17.24
CA ILE A 28 22.78 -31.64 -16.69
C ILE A 28 21.88 -31.04 -17.81
N LYS A 29 20.65 -31.53 -17.92
CA LYS A 29 19.56 -30.75 -18.47
C LYS A 29 19.22 -29.67 -17.46
N ALA A 30 19.31 -28.41 -17.86
CA ALA A 30 18.96 -27.26 -17.01
C ALA A 30 17.47 -27.30 -16.64
N THR A 31 17.14 -27.97 -15.55
CA THR A 31 15.88 -27.81 -14.85
C THR A 31 16.01 -26.57 -13.97
N SER A 32 15.24 -25.51 -14.26
CA SER A 32 15.15 -24.33 -13.43
C SER A 32 14.59 -24.72 -12.06
N ILE A 33 15.46 -24.89 -11.08
CA ILE A 33 15.06 -25.08 -9.69
C ILE A 33 14.59 -23.71 -9.20
N THR A 34 13.29 -23.47 -9.21
CA THR A 34 12.68 -22.33 -8.54
C THR A 34 12.94 -22.46 -7.05
N LYS A 35 13.93 -21.71 -6.53
CA LYS A 35 14.17 -21.62 -5.09
C LYS A 35 12.93 -21.04 -4.42
N LYS A 36 12.17 -21.83 -3.67
CA LYS A 36 11.13 -21.31 -2.79
C LYS A 36 11.80 -20.47 -1.70
N VAL A 37 11.39 -19.20 -1.60
CA VAL A 37 11.80 -18.32 -0.52
C VAL A 37 10.85 -18.58 0.65
N PHE A 38 11.38 -19.01 1.80
CA PHE A 38 10.60 -19.18 3.02
C PHE A 38 10.92 -18.03 3.98
N PHE A 39 9.89 -17.33 4.44
CA PHE A 39 10.01 -16.32 5.48
C PHE A 39 10.01 -17.03 6.84
N SER A 40 11.12 -16.92 7.57
CA SER A 40 11.23 -17.49 8.92
C SER A 40 10.38 -16.69 9.89
N GLN A 41 9.62 -17.37 10.73
CA GLN A 41 8.89 -16.74 11.83
C GLN A 41 9.89 -16.23 12.87
N LEU A 42 9.89 -14.91 13.13
CA LEU A 42 10.80 -14.23 14.06
C LEU A 42 10.19 -14.04 15.45
N GLU A 43 8.88 -13.92 15.55
CA GLU A 43 8.14 -13.74 16.79
C GLU A 43 7.05 -14.80 16.92
N SER A 44 6.67 -15.14 18.15
CA SER A 44 5.59 -16.10 18.42
C SER A 44 4.23 -15.49 18.05
N LEU A 45 3.43 -16.28 17.36
CA LEU A 45 2.03 -15.98 17.05
C LEU A 45 1.12 -16.74 18.02
N THR A 46 -0.07 -16.23 18.25
CA THR A 46 -1.15 -16.96 18.93
C THR A 46 -1.60 -18.15 18.07
N ASN A 47 -2.27 -19.13 18.70
CA ASN A 47 -2.82 -20.27 17.98
C ASN A 47 -3.80 -19.85 16.86
N LEU A 48 -4.55 -18.77 17.06
CA LEU A 48 -5.44 -18.21 16.03
C LEU A 48 -4.63 -17.67 14.84
N GLU A 49 -3.64 -16.83 15.10
CA GLU A 49 -2.80 -16.22 14.05
C GLU A 49 -1.98 -17.26 13.29
N LEU A 50 -1.52 -18.34 13.96
CA LEU A 50 -0.89 -19.48 13.32
C LEU A 50 -1.84 -20.20 12.35
N LYS A 51 -3.08 -20.41 12.78
CA LYS A 51 -4.13 -21.01 11.95
C LYS A 51 -4.45 -20.11 10.75
N GLU A 52 -4.61 -18.81 10.97
CA GLU A 52 -4.88 -17.82 9.91
C GLU A 52 -3.74 -17.78 8.88
N LEU A 53 -2.50 -17.76 9.32
CA LEU A 53 -1.33 -17.82 8.44
C LEU A 53 -1.28 -19.14 7.63
N SER A 54 -1.59 -20.26 8.27
CA SER A 54 -1.64 -21.57 7.58
C SER A 54 -2.73 -21.59 6.51
N LEU A 55 -3.92 -21.09 6.84
CA LEU A 55 -5.04 -21.00 5.89
C LEU A 55 -4.71 -20.06 4.72
N LEU A 56 -4.08 -18.91 4.99
CA LEU A 56 -3.66 -17.98 3.93
C LEU A 56 -2.62 -18.61 2.99
N ARG A 57 -1.65 -19.35 3.53
CA ARG A 57 -0.67 -20.09 2.73
C ARG A 57 -1.34 -21.15 1.85
N GLU A 58 -2.25 -21.91 2.41
CA GLU A 58 -2.99 -22.94 1.68
C GLU A 58 -3.88 -22.32 0.60
N PHE A 59 -4.59 -21.24 0.92
CA PHE A 59 -5.43 -20.53 -0.05
C PHE A 59 -4.61 -20.05 -1.25
N ILE A 60 -3.51 -19.36 -1.01
CA ILE A 60 -2.63 -18.85 -2.08
C ILE A 60 -1.96 -19.99 -2.86
N LYS A 61 -1.54 -21.07 -2.21
CA LYS A 61 -0.94 -22.22 -2.85
C LYS A 61 -1.83 -22.87 -3.91
N ASN A 62 -3.17 -22.78 -3.73
CA ASN A 62 -4.15 -23.35 -4.66
C ASN A 62 -4.42 -22.44 -5.88
N ILE A 63 -3.83 -21.26 -5.94
CA ILE A 63 -3.88 -20.37 -7.12
C ILE A 63 -2.75 -20.80 -8.08
N GLU A 64 -3.06 -20.94 -9.35
CA GLU A 64 -2.07 -21.36 -10.33
C GLU A 64 -1.05 -20.25 -10.64
N ASN A 65 -1.53 -19.06 -11.02
CA ASN A 65 -0.73 -17.84 -11.23
C ASN A 65 -1.45 -16.66 -10.57
N ALA A 66 -0.70 -15.81 -9.86
CA ALA A 66 -1.29 -14.70 -9.09
C ALA A 66 -0.74 -13.33 -9.51
N CYS A 67 -1.66 -12.42 -9.87
CA CYS A 67 -1.43 -11.01 -10.07
C CYS A 67 -1.88 -10.23 -8.83
N ILE A 68 -0.97 -9.74 -8.02
CA ILE A 68 -1.29 -9.05 -6.78
C ILE A 68 -1.51 -7.56 -7.05
N ALA A 69 -2.71 -7.04 -6.77
CA ALA A 69 -3.00 -5.60 -6.75
C ALA A 69 -2.26 -4.95 -5.58
N TYR A 70 -1.09 -4.40 -5.85
CA TYR A 70 -0.09 -4.04 -4.84
C TYR A 70 -0.01 -2.55 -4.59
N SER A 71 -0.31 -2.12 -3.36
CA SER A 71 -0.24 -0.72 -2.95
C SER A 71 0.97 -0.39 -2.06
N GLY A 72 1.75 -1.39 -1.62
CA GLY A 72 2.77 -1.23 -0.59
C GLY A 72 2.19 -0.91 0.81
N GLY A 73 0.89 -1.09 1.03
CA GLY A 73 0.27 -1.13 2.35
C GLY A 73 0.53 -2.48 3.04
N VAL A 74 0.35 -2.56 4.37
CA VAL A 74 0.65 -3.79 5.12
C VAL A 74 -0.13 -5.00 4.61
N ASP A 75 -1.41 -4.81 4.24
CA ASP A 75 -2.30 -5.87 3.78
C ASP A 75 -1.84 -6.46 2.45
N SER A 76 -1.70 -5.62 1.43
CA SER A 76 -1.22 -6.05 0.11
C SER A 76 0.21 -6.60 0.16
N SER A 77 1.03 -6.12 1.10
CA SER A 77 2.39 -6.64 1.30
C SER A 77 2.40 -8.02 1.94
N LEU A 78 1.50 -8.28 2.89
CA LEU A 78 1.34 -9.64 3.44
C LEU A 78 0.92 -10.63 2.35
N VAL A 79 -0.11 -10.27 1.57
CA VAL A 79 -0.57 -11.11 0.44
C VAL A 79 0.57 -11.35 -0.56
N ALA A 80 1.32 -10.30 -0.95
CA ALA A 80 2.44 -10.42 -1.87
C ALA A 80 3.57 -11.30 -1.30
N THR A 81 3.84 -11.21 0.01
CA THR A 81 4.84 -12.03 0.70
C THR A 81 4.47 -13.50 0.65
N ILE A 82 3.23 -13.84 1.01
CA ILE A 82 2.74 -15.23 0.98
C ILE A 82 2.65 -15.73 -0.47
N ALA A 83 2.25 -14.89 -1.42
CA ALA A 83 2.22 -15.27 -2.83
C ALA A 83 3.64 -15.59 -3.36
N GLN A 84 4.63 -14.77 -3.02
CA GLN A 84 6.03 -15.05 -3.37
C GLN A 84 6.53 -16.32 -2.70
N GLU A 85 6.18 -16.56 -1.43
CA GLU A 85 6.56 -17.76 -0.69
C GLU A 85 5.98 -19.03 -1.33
N GLN A 86 4.69 -19.02 -1.69
CA GLN A 86 3.98 -20.23 -2.13
C GLN A 86 4.12 -20.50 -3.63
N LEU A 87 4.12 -19.46 -4.45
CA LEU A 87 4.05 -19.56 -5.90
C LEU A 87 5.38 -19.23 -6.61
N GLY A 88 6.28 -18.50 -5.94
CA GLY A 88 7.57 -18.10 -6.54
C GLY A 88 7.38 -17.26 -7.79
N SER A 89 7.93 -17.70 -8.92
CA SER A 89 7.85 -16.97 -10.22
C SER A 89 6.45 -16.89 -10.82
N LYS A 90 5.49 -17.66 -10.31
CA LYS A 90 4.08 -17.64 -10.72
C LYS A 90 3.28 -16.49 -10.03
N ALA A 91 3.91 -15.77 -9.09
CA ALA A 91 3.35 -14.58 -8.45
C ALA A 91 4.07 -13.32 -8.93
N PHE A 92 3.31 -12.27 -9.17
CA PHE A 92 3.86 -10.94 -9.45
C PHE A 92 2.94 -9.86 -8.88
N ALA A 93 3.52 -8.73 -8.53
CA ALA A 93 2.83 -7.58 -7.97
C ALA A 93 2.68 -6.47 -9.01
N VAL A 94 1.53 -5.81 -9.05
CA VAL A 94 1.28 -4.68 -9.95
C VAL A 94 0.77 -3.50 -9.16
N THR A 95 1.43 -2.34 -9.33
CA THR A 95 0.99 -1.07 -8.73
C THR A 95 0.41 -0.15 -9.81
N GLY A 96 -0.83 0.30 -9.60
CA GLY A 96 -1.41 1.38 -10.40
C GLY A 96 -0.76 2.72 -10.06
N VAL A 97 -0.28 3.41 -11.08
CA VAL A 97 0.41 4.71 -10.95
C VAL A 97 -0.43 5.79 -11.59
N SER A 98 -0.82 6.77 -10.78
CA SER A 98 -1.57 7.95 -11.22
C SER A 98 -1.18 9.16 -10.39
N PRO A 99 -1.64 10.38 -10.75
CA PRO A 99 -1.44 11.57 -9.92
C PRO A 99 -1.96 11.46 -8.49
N SER A 100 -2.87 10.51 -8.20
CA SER A 100 -3.42 10.29 -6.86
C SER A 100 -2.51 9.46 -5.95
N LEU A 101 -1.50 8.79 -6.50
CA LEU A 101 -0.47 8.08 -5.73
C LEU A 101 0.70 9.02 -5.43
N ALA A 102 0.98 9.25 -4.14
CA ALA A 102 2.13 10.06 -3.75
C ALA A 102 3.46 9.42 -4.22
N PRO A 103 4.38 10.19 -4.83
CA PRO A 103 5.64 9.64 -5.38
C PRO A 103 6.48 8.87 -4.34
N TYR A 104 6.52 9.34 -3.10
CA TYR A 104 7.24 8.65 -2.03
C TYR A 104 6.63 7.28 -1.69
N LEU A 105 5.30 7.10 -1.84
CA LEU A 105 4.63 5.82 -1.63
C LEU A 105 4.98 4.83 -2.74
N LEU A 106 5.05 5.27 -3.98
CA LEU A 106 5.50 4.43 -5.09
C LEU A 106 6.95 3.97 -4.88
N LYS A 107 7.84 4.89 -4.46
CA LYS A 107 9.22 4.53 -4.11
C LYS A 107 9.26 3.47 -3.00
N GLN A 108 8.44 3.61 -1.97
CA GLN A 108 8.34 2.61 -0.91
C GLN A 108 7.82 1.26 -1.43
N ALA A 109 6.78 1.26 -2.27
CA ALA A 109 6.24 0.04 -2.85
C ALA A 109 7.31 -0.74 -3.65
N ARG A 110 8.10 -0.04 -4.48
CA ARG A 110 9.24 -0.62 -5.21
C ARG A 110 10.27 -1.27 -4.28
N LEU A 111 10.67 -0.56 -3.23
CA LEU A 111 11.64 -1.05 -2.24
C LEU A 111 11.12 -2.28 -1.49
N GLN A 112 9.84 -2.26 -1.10
CA GLN A 112 9.20 -3.37 -0.40
C GLN A 112 9.06 -4.59 -1.31
N ALA A 113 8.63 -4.43 -2.56
CA ALA A 113 8.56 -5.52 -3.53
C ALA A 113 9.93 -6.15 -3.78
N SER A 114 10.98 -5.32 -3.90
CA SER A 114 12.37 -5.80 -4.00
C SER A 114 12.81 -6.56 -2.74
N TRP A 115 12.42 -6.11 -1.55
CA TRP A 115 12.73 -6.80 -0.29
C TRP A 115 12.01 -8.15 -0.19
N ILE A 116 10.74 -8.22 -0.61
CA ILE A 116 9.97 -9.48 -0.69
C ILE A 116 10.58 -10.42 -1.73
N GLY A 117 11.25 -9.90 -2.74
CA GLY A 117 11.76 -10.66 -3.88
C GLY A 117 10.68 -10.99 -4.92
N ILE A 118 9.51 -10.35 -4.86
CA ILE A 118 8.43 -10.53 -5.83
C ILE A 118 8.67 -9.66 -7.07
N ARG A 119 8.41 -10.22 -8.26
CA ARG A 119 8.39 -9.44 -9.48
C ARG A 119 7.38 -8.30 -9.36
N HIS A 120 7.78 -7.07 -9.69
CA HIS A 120 6.94 -5.89 -9.56
C HIS A 120 6.83 -5.15 -10.88
N GLU A 121 5.59 -4.89 -11.29
CA GLU A 121 5.26 -4.10 -12.48
C GLU A 121 4.42 -2.88 -12.07
N GLU A 122 4.42 -1.87 -12.94
CA GLU A 122 3.63 -0.66 -12.78
C GLU A 122 2.73 -0.48 -13.99
N CYS A 123 1.49 -0.10 -13.76
CA CYS A 123 0.59 0.30 -14.83
C CYS A 123 0.13 1.75 -14.63
N GLN A 124 0.18 2.53 -15.70
CA GLN A 124 -0.38 3.88 -15.67
C GLN A 124 -1.90 3.80 -15.70
N THR A 125 -2.54 4.43 -14.73
CA THR A 125 -4.00 4.55 -14.65
C THR A 125 -4.41 6.00 -14.91
N ASN A 126 -5.56 6.19 -15.54
CA ASN A 126 -6.00 7.49 -16.05
C ASN A 126 -7.37 7.91 -15.49
N GLU A 127 -7.70 7.44 -14.28
CA GLU A 127 -8.95 7.76 -13.59
C GLU A 127 -9.19 9.27 -13.46
N ILE A 128 -8.10 10.07 -13.50
CA ILE A 128 -8.18 11.53 -13.41
C ILE A 128 -9.03 12.17 -14.52
N ASN A 129 -9.19 11.50 -15.66
CA ASN A 129 -10.01 11.95 -16.79
C ASN A 129 -11.44 11.37 -16.76
N GLU A 130 -11.75 10.49 -15.80
CA GLU A 130 -13.08 9.89 -15.64
C GLU A 130 -14.00 10.85 -14.86
N PRO A 131 -15.16 11.27 -15.42
CA PRO A 131 -16.10 12.20 -14.75
C PRO A 131 -16.54 11.72 -13.36
N ASN A 132 -16.78 10.41 -13.19
CA ASN A 132 -17.14 9.80 -11.91
C ASN A 132 -15.97 9.72 -10.91
N TYR A 133 -14.81 10.20 -11.29
CA TYR A 133 -13.65 10.37 -10.41
C TYR A 133 -13.32 11.85 -10.20
N TYR A 134 -13.05 12.63 -11.28
CA TYR A 134 -12.55 13.99 -11.11
C TYR A 134 -13.58 14.96 -10.49
N LYS A 135 -14.89 14.74 -10.72
CA LYS A 135 -15.95 15.48 -10.02
C LYS A 135 -16.03 15.18 -8.53
N ASN A 136 -15.26 14.20 -8.07
CA ASN A 136 -15.11 13.84 -6.67
C ASN A 136 -16.41 13.49 -5.93
N PRO A 137 -17.28 12.64 -6.50
CA PRO A 137 -18.44 12.14 -5.78
C PRO A 137 -18.00 11.19 -4.65
N GLU A 138 -18.91 10.91 -3.71
CA GLU A 138 -18.65 10.02 -2.58
C GLU A 138 -18.19 8.62 -2.99
N ASN A 139 -18.69 8.14 -4.12
CA ASN A 139 -18.35 6.82 -4.68
C ASN A 139 -17.17 6.83 -5.67
N ARG A 140 -16.38 7.93 -5.78
CA ARG A 140 -15.25 8.03 -6.72
C ARG A 140 -14.29 6.84 -6.69
N CYS A 141 -14.16 6.19 -5.52
CA CYS A 141 -13.28 5.02 -5.36
C CYS A 141 -13.72 3.85 -6.24
N PHE A 142 -15.02 3.76 -6.58
CA PHE A 142 -15.51 2.74 -7.52
C PHE A 142 -14.92 2.96 -8.93
N ALA A 143 -14.95 4.18 -9.46
CA ALA A 143 -14.39 4.51 -10.77
C ALA A 143 -12.87 4.24 -10.82
N CYS A 144 -12.12 4.67 -9.81
CA CYS A 144 -10.69 4.42 -9.68
C CYS A 144 -10.37 2.92 -9.68
N LYS A 145 -11.08 2.13 -8.87
CA LYS A 145 -10.85 0.68 -8.78
C LYS A 145 -11.26 -0.05 -10.06
N LYS A 146 -12.38 0.34 -10.69
CA LYS A 146 -12.82 -0.22 -11.96
C LYS A 146 -11.74 -0.07 -13.03
N GLU A 147 -11.13 1.10 -13.14
CA GLU A 147 -10.04 1.33 -14.09
C GLU A 147 -8.80 0.49 -13.76
N LEU A 148 -8.35 0.51 -12.51
CA LEU A 148 -7.23 -0.32 -12.08
C LEU A 148 -7.44 -1.79 -12.44
N HIS A 149 -8.60 -2.34 -12.13
CA HIS A 149 -8.88 -3.76 -12.40
C HIS A 149 -8.96 -4.08 -13.89
N ALA A 150 -9.40 -3.15 -14.74
CA ALA A 150 -9.31 -3.29 -16.19
C ALA A 150 -7.86 -3.46 -16.66
N HIS A 151 -6.94 -2.63 -16.15
CA HIS A 151 -5.51 -2.78 -16.43
C HIS A 151 -4.94 -4.09 -15.88
N LEU A 152 -5.25 -4.46 -14.64
CA LEU A 152 -4.77 -5.71 -14.04
C LEU A 152 -5.23 -6.92 -14.84
N LYS A 153 -6.48 -6.93 -15.34
CA LYS A 153 -7.00 -7.98 -16.20
C LYS A 153 -6.27 -8.08 -17.54
N GLN A 154 -5.87 -6.95 -18.13
CA GLN A 154 -5.08 -6.96 -19.37
C GLN A 154 -3.65 -7.47 -19.10
N ILE A 155 -3.08 -7.12 -17.96
CA ILE A 155 -1.76 -7.59 -17.56
C ILE A 155 -1.78 -9.09 -17.26
N SER A 156 -2.79 -9.57 -16.52
CA SER A 156 -2.92 -10.99 -16.13
C SER A 156 -2.97 -11.93 -17.35
N LYS A 157 -3.60 -11.50 -18.45
CA LYS A 157 -3.63 -12.26 -19.72
C LYS A 157 -2.23 -12.56 -20.30
N ARG A 158 -1.25 -11.71 -20.01
CA ARG A 158 0.14 -11.93 -20.45
C ARG A 158 0.87 -13.01 -19.63
N TYR A 159 0.22 -13.47 -18.54
CA TYR A 159 0.76 -14.43 -17.58
C TYR A 159 -0.27 -15.55 -17.32
N ASP A 160 -0.67 -16.23 -18.40
CA ASP A 160 -1.55 -17.39 -18.38
C ASP A 160 -2.85 -17.11 -17.58
N ASP A 161 -3.50 -15.97 -17.87
CA ASP A 161 -4.71 -15.51 -17.17
C ASP A 161 -4.60 -15.52 -15.65
N ALA A 162 -3.47 -15.07 -15.13
CA ALA A 162 -3.19 -15.02 -13.70
C ALA A 162 -4.36 -14.43 -12.90
N GLN A 163 -4.76 -15.11 -11.83
CA GLN A 163 -5.84 -14.63 -10.95
C GLN A 163 -5.45 -13.31 -10.28
N VAL A 164 -6.29 -12.29 -10.42
CA VAL A 164 -6.08 -11.02 -9.71
C VAL A 164 -6.48 -11.17 -8.25
N VAL A 165 -5.55 -10.81 -7.36
CA VAL A 165 -5.69 -10.93 -5.91
C VAL A 165 -5.41 -9.58 -5.26
N ASP A 166 -6.22 -9.15 -4.28
CA ASP A 166 -5.98 -7.90 -3.56
C ASP A 166 -5.78 -8.11 -2.04
N GLY A 167 -5.52 -7.01 -1.34
CA GLY A 167 -5.30 -6.99 0.11
C GLY A 167 -6.51 -6.48 0.91
N VAL A 168 -7.73 -6.57 0.38
CA VAL A 168 -8.93 -6.25 1.16
C VAL A 168 -9.03 -7.23 2.33
N ASN A 169 -9.18 -6.70 3.55
CA ASN A 169 -9.25 -7.50 4.78
C ASN A 169 -10.66 -7.54 5.36
N HIS A 170 -10.86 -8.30 6.44
CA HIS A 170 -12.17 -8.46 7.06
C HIS A 170 -12.79 -7.16 7.58
N ASP A 171 -11.97 -6.29 8.19
CA ASP A 171 -12.46 -5.03 8.77
C ASP A 171 -12.90 -4.05 7.67
N ASP A 172 -12.27 -4.14 6.49
CA ASP A 172 -12.63 -3.31 5.33
C ASP A 172 -14.07 -3.56 4.84
N LEU A 173 -14.64 -4.76 5.07
CA LEU A 173 -16.00 -5.10 4.68
C LEU A 173 -17.05 -4.38 5.54
N GLN A 174 -16.69 -3.90 6.73
CA GLN A 174 -17.58 -3.17 7.64
C GLN A 174 -17.60 -1.66 7.36
N ASP A 175 -16.65 -1.16 6.57
CA ASP A 175 -16.54 0.24 6.19
C ASP A 175 -17.31 0.54 4.89
N PHE A 176 -17.75 1.81 4.74
CA PHE A 176 -18.24 2.30 3.45
C PHE A 176 -17.09 2.41 2.45
N ARG A 177 -16.91 1.35 1.63
CA ARG A 177 -15.84 1.26 0.63
C ARG A 177 -16.37 0.89 -0.75
N PRO A 178 -16.88 1.86 -1.52
CA PRO A 178 -17.42 1.61 -2.86
C PRO A 178 -16.46 0.85 -3.81
N GLY A 179 -15.15 0.97 -3.57
CA GLY A 179 -14.14 0.26 -4.36
C GLY A 179 -14.16 -1.27 -4.22
N ILE A 180 -14.69 -1.82 -3.11
CA ILE A 180 -14.81 -3.27 -2.92
C ILE A 180 -15.79 -3.85 -3.94
N ASN A 181 -16.92 -3.17 -4.18
CA ASN A 181 -17.89 -3.60 -5.19
C ASN A 181 -17.26 -3.68 -6.60
N ALA A 182 -16.36 -2.75 -6.94
CA ALA A 182 -15.66 -2.81 -8.22
C ALA A 182 -14.70 -4.00 -8.29
N SER A 183 -14.01 -4.35 -7.18
CA SER A 183 -13.15 -5.54 -7.09
C SER A 183 -13.96 -6.82 -7.30
N THR A 184 -15.10 -6.96 -6.61
CA THR A 184 -16.00 -8.13 -6.73
C THR A 184 -16.55 -8.28 -8.16
N GLN A 185 -17.00 -7.18 -8.77
CA GLN A 185 -17.50 -7.20 -10.17
C GLN A 185 -16.40 -7.57 -11.18
N ALA A 186 -15.14 -7.28 -10.87
CA ALA A 186 -14.01 -7.63 -11.71
C ALA A 186 -13.49 -9.07 -11.49
N GLY A 187 -14.08 -9.83 -10.56
CA GLY A 187 -13.64 -11.19 -10.22
C GLY A 187 -12.32 -11.23 -9.46
N VAL A 188 -12.00 -10.17 -8.72
CA VAL A 188 -10.80 -10.10 -7.87
C VAL A 188 -11.03 -10.93 -6.61
N ILE A 189 -10.04 -11.73 -6.23
CA ILE A 189 -10.06 -12.52 -5.01
C ILE A 189 -9.44 -11.71 -3.86
N SER A 190 -10.09 -11.72 -2.70
CA SER A 190 -9.65 -11.02 -1.49
C SER A 190 -9.40 -12.03 -0.36
N PRO A 191 -8.26 -12.75 -0.35
CA PRO A 191 -8.04 -13.88 0.56
C PRO A 191 -8.11 -13.49 2.04
N LEU A 192 -7.67 -12.29 2.41
CA LEU A 192 -7.75 -11.83 3.79
C LEU A 192 -9.20 -11.62 4.24
N ALA A 193 -10.07 -11.11 3.37
CA ALA A 193 -11.49 -10.94 3.64
C ALA A 193 -12.22 -12.27 3.68
N GLU A 194 -11.95 -13.17 2.71
CA GLU A 194 -12.57 -14.50 2.63
C GLU A 194 -12.25 -15.37 3.84
N LEU A 195 -11.00 -15.30 4.30
CA LEU A 195 -10.53 -16.03 5.49
C LEU A 195 -10.84 -15.30 6.80
N LYS A 196 -11.55 -14.15 6.74
CA LYS A 196 -11.92 -13.31 7.90
C LYS A 196 -10.73 -12.85 8.75
N ILE A 197 -9.58 -12.62 8.10
CA ILE A 197 -8.37 -12.14 8.76
C ILE A 197 -8.50 -10.63 8.97
N ASN A 198 -8.45 -10.19 10.23
CA ASN A 198 -8.59 -8.80 10.62
C ASN A 198 -7.26 -8.05 10.59
N LYS A 199 -7.31 -6.72 10.75
CA LYS A 199 -6.13 -5.85 10.68
C LYS A 199 -5.10 -6.13 11.77
N GLN A 200 -5.54 -6.54 12.95
CA GLN A 200 -4.63 -6.86 14.05
C GLN A 200 -3.82 -8.11 13.72
N SER A 201 -4.48 -9.20 13.30
CA SER A 201 -3.80 -10.43 12.87
C SER A 201 -2.84 -10.18 11.71
N ILE A 202 -3.25 -9.38 10.71
CA ILE A 202 -2.37 -9.00 9.60
C ILE A 202 -1.08 -8.36 10.09
N ARG A 203 -1.15 -7.44 11.05
CA ARG A 203 0.02 -6.77 11.63
C ARG A 203 0.90 -7.73 12.42
N SER A 204 0.30 -8.56 13.28
CA SER A 204 1.02 -9.58 14.07
C SER A 204 1.74 -10.56 13.16
N ILE A 205 1.04 -11.10 12.15
CA ILE A 205 1.61 -12.04 11.17
C ILE A 205 2.75 -11.34 10.38
N SER A 206 2.52 -10.11 9.90
CA SER A 206 3.55 -9.35 9.17
C SER A 206 4.79 -9.12 10.01
N LYS A 207 4.63 -8.79 11.29
CA LYS A 207 5.73 -8.60 12.25
C LYS A 207 6.48 -9.90 12.47
N SER A 208 5.75 -11.00 12.70
CA SER A 208 6.32 -12.33 12.89
C SER A 208 7.12 -12.81 11.67
N LEU A 209 6.69 -12.49 10.46
CA LEU A 209 7.41 -12.78 9.22
C LEU A 209 8.58 -11.80 8.96
N GLY A 210 8.80 -10.82 9.84
CA GLY A 210 9.90 -9.87 9.76
C GLY A 210 9.71 -8.76 8.73
N LEU A 211 8.48 -8.44 8.33
CA LEU A 211 8.20 -7.32 7.41
C LEU A 211 8.48 -5.99 8.12
N PRO A 212 9.45 -5.18 7.68
CA PRO A 212 9.83 -3.94 8.39
C PRO A 212 8.74 -2.88 8.48
N TRP A 213 7.69 -2.99 7.66
CA TRP A 213 6.56 -2.06 7.56
C TRP A 213 5.26 -2.59 8.17
N TRP A 214 5.35 -3.58 9.06
CA TRP A 214 4.19 -4.23 9.70
C TRP A 214 3.25 -3.25 10.43
N ASP A 215 3.78 -2.17 10.98
CA ASP A 215 3.06 -1.13 11.72
C ASP A 215 2.70 0.10 10.87
N LYS A 216 3.01 0.05 9.56
CA LYS A 216 2.74 1.17 8.65
C LYS A 216 1.27 1.62 8.76
N PRO A 217 1.03 2.93 8.98
CA PRO A 217 -0.33 3.46 9.03
C PRO A 217 -1.01 3.37 7.67
N SER A 218 -2.35 3.34 7.69
CA SER A 218 -3.14 3.43 6.46
C SER A 218 -2.86 4.76 5.75
N GLN A 219 -2.50 4.68 4.48
CA GLN A 219 -2.19 5.82 3.63
C GLN A 219 -3.13 5.83 2.42
N PRO A 220 -4.33 6.42 2.56
CA PRO A 220 -5.25 6.56 1.44
C PRO A 220 -4.67 7.49 0.38
N CYS A 221 -5.16 7.38 -0.87
CA CYS A 221 -4.71 8.17 -2.01
C CYS A 221 -4.85 9.69 -1.76
N LEU A 222 -4.05 10.51 -2.44
CA LEU A 222 -4.04 11.98 -2.29
C LEU A 222 -5.42 12.61 -2.53
N ALA A 223 -6.26 12.02 -3.38
CA ALA A 223 -7.62 12.50 -3.62
C ALA A 223 -8.47 12.56 -2.34
N SER A 224 -8.18 11.72 -1.34
CA SER A 224 -8.85 11.77 -0.04
C SER A 224 -8.57 13.04 0.77
N ARG A 225 -7.69 13.92 0.31
CA ARG A 225 -7.38 15.22 0.92
C ARG A 225 -8.27 16.34 0.40
N ILE A 226 -9.04 16.06 -0.62
CA ILE A 226 -9.94 17.01 -1.28
C ILE A 226 -11.37 16.74 -0.80
N PRO A 227 -12.12 17.73 -0.31
CA PRO A 227 -13.52 17.56 0.09
C PRO A 227 -14.38 17.01 -1.05
N PHE A 228 -15.38 16.18 -0.72
CA PHE A 228 -16.33 15.69 -1.71
C PHE A 228 -17.00 16.83 -2.46
N GLY A 229 -17.23 16.67 -3.76
CA GLY A 229 -17.81 17.67 -4.65
C GLY A 229 -16.81 18.73 -5.16
N GLU A 230 -15.60 18.85 -4.56
CA GLU A 230 -14.55 19.67 -5.11
C GLU A 230 -13.73 18.88 -6.15
N GLU A 231 -13.46 19.50 -7.28
CA GLU A 231 -12.77 18.86 -8.41
C GLU A 231 -11.38 18.36 -8.04
N ILE A 232 -11.10 17.14 -8.47
CA ILE A 232 -9.77 16.52 -8.38
C ILE A 232 -9.02 16.85 -9.68
N SER A 233 -7.88 17.54 -9.57
CA SER A 233 -7.01 17.82 -10.71
C SER A 233 -5.58 17.36 -10.43
N SER A 234 -4.83 17.01 -11.49
CA SER A 234 -3.41 16.63 -11.37
C SER A 234 -2.58 17.71 -10.69
N LYS A 235 -2.87 19.00 -10.97
CA LYS A 235 -2.20 20.12 -10.31
C LYS A 235 -2.41 20.10 -8.80
N ARG A 236 -3.67 19.92 -8.36
CA ARG A 236 -4.03 19.92 -6.94
C ARG A 236 -3.46 18.71 -6.20
N LEU A 237 -3.50 17.53 -6.82
CA LEU A 237 -2.88 16.33 -6.27
C LEU A 237 -1.36 16.49 -6.12
N LYS A 238 -0.69 17.09 -7.11
CA LYS A 238 0.75 17.40 -7.04
C LYS A 238 1.07 18.34 -5.89
N GLN A 239 0.30 19.42 -5.70
CA GLN A 239 0.47 20.36 -4.59
C GLN A 239 0.36 19.65 -3.23
N ILE A 240 -0.68 18.82 -3.05
CA ILE A 240 -0.88 18.05 -1.83
C ILE A 240 0.29 17.08 -1.59
N GLY A 241 0.69 16.34 -2.62
CA GLY A 241 1.80 15.38 -2.51
C GLY A 241 3.11 16.06 -2.13
N GLN A 242 3.45 17.19 -2.74
CA GLN A 242 4.64 17.99 -2.42
C GLN A 242 4.60 18.52 -0.98
N ALA A 243 3.43 19.00 -0.52
CA ALA A 243 3.24 19.49 0.84
C ALA A 243 3.45 18.37 1.88
N GLU A 244 2.84 17.19 1.66
CA GLU A 244 3.01 16.03 2.55
C GLU A 244 4.46 15.53 2.55
N GLU A 245 5.09 15.42 1.38
CA GLU A 245 6.48 14.98 1.25
C GLU A 245 7.44 15.93 1.98
N TRP A 246 7.22 17.25 1.89
CA TRP A 246 8.03 18.22 2.62
C TRP A 246 7.94 18.00 4.12
N ILE A 247 6.73 17.79 4.66
CA ILE A 247 6.53 17.56 6.10
C ILE A 247 7.13 16.21 6.53
N VAL A 248 6.98 15.16 5.71
CA VAL A 248 7.62 13.86 5.95
C VAL A 248 9.13 13.98 6.04
N ASN A 249 9.75 14.81 5.19
CA ASN A 249 11.18 15.08 5.22
C ASN A 249 11.64 15.89 6.46
N GLN A 250 10.70 16.56 7.16
CA GLN A 250 10.97 17.15 8.48
C GLN A 250 10.87 16.14 9.63
N GLY A 251 10.58 14.87 9.35
CA GLY A 251 10.49 13.79 10.34
C GLY A 251 9.07 13.37 10.74
N PHE A 252 8.01 14.04 10.26
CA PHE A 252 6.62 13.77 10.60
C PHE A 252 6.00 12.79 9.60
N GLN A 253 6.09 11.49 9.89
CA GLN A 253 5.71 10.42 8.96
C GLN A 253 4.20 10.25 8.81
N LYS A 254 3.41 10.68 9.79
CA LYS A 254 1.94 10.57 9.81
C LYS A 254 1.32 11.95 9.60
N VAL A 255 1.18 12.37 8.35
CA VAL A 255 0.62 13.68 8.00
C VAL A 255 -0.44 13.56 6.91
N ARG A 256 -1.40 14.47 6.94
CA ARG A 256 -2.31 14.76 5.82
C ARG A 256 -2.40 16.25 5.61
N VAL A 257 -2.29 16.67 4.37
CA VAL A 257 -2.52 18.07 3.99
C VAL A 257 -3.83 18.15 3.22
N ARG A 258 -4.90 18.58 3.90
CA ARG A 258 -6.20 18.83 3.27
C ARG A 258 -6.13 20.08 2.41
N SER A 259 -6.69 19.98 1.21
CA SER A 259 -6.79 21.11 0.29
C SER A 259 -8.26 21.54 0.17
N GLN A 260 -8.58 22.76 0.58
CA GLN A 260 -9.87 23.41 0.38
C GLN A 260 -9.63 24.66 -0.48
N GLY A 261 -10.00 24.59 -1.76
CA GLY A 261 -9.57 25.61 -2.70
C GLY A 261 -8.05 25.75 -2.69
N LEU A 262 -7.53 26.95 -2.38
CA LEU A 262 -6.09 27.24 -2.27
C LEU A 262 -5.56 27.20 -0.82
N SER A 263 -6.39 26.77 0.14
CA SER A 263 -5.99 26.67 1.55
C SER A 263 -5.48 25.27 1.87
N ALA A 264 -4.35 25.19 2.56
CA ALA A 264 -3.79 23.96 3.12
C ALA A 264 -4.11 23.84 4.61
N ARG A 265 -4.72 22.72 5.03
CA ARG A 265 -4.90 22.39 6.44
C ARG A 265 -4.09 21.14 6.77
N ILE A 266 -3.12 21.28 7.66
CA ILE A 266 -2.21 20.22 8.08
C ILE A 266 -2.87 19.44 9.22
N GLU A 267 -2.96 18.11 9.08
CA GLU A 267 -3.40 17.18 10.12
C GLU A 267 -2.23 16.27 10.51
N LEU A 268 -1.89 16.26 11.79
CA LEU A 268 -0.86 15.42 12.42
C LEU A 268 -1.49 14.64 13.58
N PRO A 269 -0.92 13.52 14.04
CA PRO A 269 -1.30 12.94 15.32
C PRO A 269 -1.29 13.99 16.43
N SER A 270 -2.29 13.99 17.31
CA SER A 270 -2.43 15.03 18.35
C SER A 270 -1.18 15.14 19.24
N ASN A 271 -0.52 14.03 19.52
CA ASN A 271 0.72 13.99 20.30
C ASN A 271 1.97 14.50 19.53
N GLU A 272 1.86 14.77 18.23
CA GLU A 272 2.95 15.32 17.41
C GLU A 272 2.78 16.83 17.15
N ILE A 273 1.64 17.43 17.46
CA ILE A 273 1.32 18.84 17.15
C ILE A 273 2.32 19.78 17.84
N ASP A 274 2.55 19.61 19.15
CA ASP A 274 3.49 20.47 19.89
C ASP A 274 4.92 20.36 19.37
N SER A 275 5.33 19.13 19.03
CA SER A 275 6.66 18.89 18.46
C SER A 275 6.78 19.53 17.08
N PHE A 276 5.72 19.48 16.27
CA PHE A 276 5.70 20.13 14.95
C PHE A 276 5.85 21.64 15.06
N ILE A 277 5.09 22.29 15.96
CA ILE A 277 5.16 23.74 16.17
C ILE A 277 6.55 24.19 16.65
N LYS A 278 7.19 23.38 17.51
CA LYS A 278 8.52 23.70 18.10
C LYS A 278 9.67 23.48 17.12
N ASN A 279 9.60 22.43 16.28
CA ASN A 279 10.76 21.97 15.52
C ASN A 279 10.72 22.36 14.03
N VAL A 280 9.53 22.70 13.49
CA VAL A 280 9.41 23.11 12.09
C VAL A 280 9.54 24.63 11.98
N GLU A 281 10.51 25.08 11.19
CA GLU A 281 10.72 26.52 10.95
C GLU A 281 9.53 27.12 10.19
N ARG A 282 8.76 27.96 10.89
CA ARG A 282 7.53 28.57 10.37
C ARG A 282 7.74 29.25 9.02
N ASP A 283 8.77 30.04 8.87
CA ASP A 283 9.00 30.83 7.65
C ASP A 283 9.35 29.91 6.45
N LYS A 284 10.04 28.80 6.70
CA LYS A 284 10.36 27.82 5.64
C LYS A 284 9.12 27.09 5.15
N ILE A 285 8.23 26.63 6.04
CA ILE A 285 7.01 25.94 5.65
C ILE A 285 6.08 26.90 4.90
N VAL A 286 5.89 28.13 5.39
CA VAL A 286 5.04 29.15 4.74
C VAL A 286 5.56 29.45 3.34
N LYS A 287 6.86 29.76 3.21
CA LYS A 287 7.48 30.04 1.91
C LYS A 287 7.34 28.87 0.94
N TYR A 288 7.56 27.64 1.41
CA TYR A 288 7.46 26.45 0.57
C TYR A 288 6.01 26.20 0.11
N PHE A 289 5.03 26.24 1.01
CA PHE A 289 3.63 26.02 0.65
C PHE A 289 3.11 27.08 -0.34
N PHE A 290 3.51 28.32 -0.17
CA PHE A 290 3.17 29.37 -1.13
C PHE A 290 3.83 29.13 -2.49
N SER A 291 5.08 28.66 -2.51
CA SER A 291 5.79 28.37 -3.75
C SER A 291 5.16 27.24 -4.56
N ILE A 292 4.48 26.29 -3.90
CA ILE A 292 3.75 25.20 -4.57
C ILE A 292 2.29 25.55 -4.86
N GLY A 293 1.84 26.77 -4.52
CA GLY A 293 0.57 27.35 -4.97
C GLY A 293 -0.56 27.38 -3.95
N PHE A 294 -0.31 27.12 -2.67
CA PHE A 294 -1.25 27.46 -1.60
C PHE A 294 -1.16 28.96 -1.27
N ASN A 295 -2.25 29.55 -0.80
CA ASN A 295 -2.28 30.94 -0.35
C ASN A 295 -2.53 31.10 1.16
N SER A 296 -2.88 30.03 1.84
CA SER A 296 -3.00 29.99 3.29
C SER A 296 -2.67 28.61 3.85
N ILE A 297 -2.20 28.60 5.10
CA ILE A 297 -1.82 27.38 5.81
C ILE A 297 -2.44 27.43 7.20
N SER A 298 -3.02 26.34 7.63
CA SER A 298 -3.54 26.16 8.97
C SER A 298 -3.13 24.81 9.55
N LEU A 299 -3.10 24.70 10.86
CA LEU A 299 -2.90 23.46 11.59
C LEU A 299 -4.23 23.04 12.21
N ASP A 300 -4.62 21.79 12.01
CA ASP A 300 -5.84 21.25 12.60
C ASP A 300 -5.59 20.84 14.05
N LEU A 301 -6.24 21.51 14.99
CA LEU A 301 -6.06 21.27 16.43
C LEU A 301 -6.66 19.93 16.89
N GLU A 302 -7.65 19.39 16.17
CA GLU A 302 -8.19 18.06 16.46
C GLU A 302 -7.21 16.95 16.02
N GLY A 303 -6.35 17.29 15.09
CA GLY A 303 -5.34 16.41 14.54
C GLY A 303 -5.87 15.43 13.49
N LEU A 304 -5.04 14.41 13.23
CA LEU A 304 -5.30 13.38 12.22
C LEU A 304 -6.25 12.33 12.74
N ILE A 305 -7.50 12.35 12.26
CA ILE A 305 -8.53 11.37 12.59
C ILE A 305 -8.92 10.58 11.35
N SER A 306 -8.95 9.25 11.48
CA SER A 306 -9.40 8.37 10.39
C SER A 306 -10.89 8.63 10.11
N GLY A 307 -11.25 8.71 8.80
CA GLY A 307 -12.65 8.92 8.40
C GLY A 307 -13.19 10.34 8.63
N LYS A 308 -12.36 11.32 9.02
CA LYS A 308 -12.80 12.71 9.28
C LYS A 308 -13.54 13.34 8.10
N LEU A 309 -13.13 13.03 6.86
CA LEU A 309 -13.79 13.51 5.65
C LEU A 309 -15.26 13.00 5.55
N ASN A 310 -15.53 11.81 6.05
CA ASN A 310 -16.86 11.19 5.97
C ASN A 310 -17.89 11.86 6.92
N ARG A 311 -17.44 12.74 7.81
CA ARG A 311 -18.36 13.51 8.66
C ARG A 311 -19.26 14.43 7.82
N ALA A 312 -18.77 14.90 6.68
CA ALA A 312 -19.54 15.73 5.75
C ALA A 312 -20.66 14.95 5.02
N ILE A 313 -20.60 13.61 5.00
CA ILE A 313 -21.62 12.75 4.36
C ILE A 313 -22.76 12.41 5.35
N LYS A 314 -22.48 12.45 6.65
CA LYS A 314 -23.43 12.01 7.69
C LYS A 314 -24.38 13.13 8.15
N ASN A 315 -24.20 14.34 7.67
CA ASN A 315 -25.06 15.50 7.88
C ASN A 315 -25.83 15.80 6.59
#